data_6b44f084da31f5026e84d1fc8b1d46e1
#
_entry.id   6b44f084da31f5026e84d1fc8b1d46e1
#
_cell.length_a   1.000
_cell.length_b   1.000
_cell.length_c   1.000
_cell.angle_alpha   90.00
_cell.angle_beta   90.00
_cell.angle_gamma   90.00
#
_symmetry.space_group_name_H-M   'P 1'
#
loop_
_entity.id
_entity.type
_entity.pdbx_description
1 polymer ?
#
loop_
_entity_poly.entity_id
_entity_poly.type
_entity_poly.pdbx_seq_one_letter_code
_entity_poly.pdbx_strand_id
1 'polypeptide(L)'
;MKSNDVERIESHLQEAGQVILSTVGLSAQIAEVAQALITSLKAGGTIFWCGNGGSAADSQHLSAELIGRYKHERKAISSIALTTDTSVITAISNDFGFEFVFSRQLEGLARPGDVLIALTTSGDSKSVMNAVDKAQELGVTSVILTSTRYSGNDGDFVLKVASEKTELIQHAHTAIGHILCELIESSSLA
;
A
#
# COMPACT_ATOMS: atom_id res chain seq x y z
N MET A 1 28.56 16.93 18.73
CA MET A 1 28.26 15.99 17.64
C MET A 1 29.58 15.49 17.09
N LYS A 2 29.78 14.17 17.00
CA LYS A 2 31.00 13.60 16.42
C LYS A 2 30.92 13.75 14.90
N SER A 3 32.01 14.10 14.23
CA SER A 3 32.15 14.20 12.75
C SER A 3 31.49 12.99 12.03
N ASN A 4 31.62 11.81 12.60
CA ASN A 4 31.03 10.56 12.11
C ASN A 4 29.48 10.55 12.06
N ASP A 5 28.78 11.34 12.91
CA ASP A 5 27.31 11.35 12.90
C ASP A 5 26.75 12.14 11.71
N VAL A 6 27.42 13.23 11.30
CA VAL A 6 27.05 14.01 10.13
C VAL A 6 27.21 13.18 8.85
N GLU A 7 28.35 12.54 8.69
CA GLU A 7 28.60 11.66 7.53
C GLU A 7 27.60 10.50 7.41
N ARG A 8 27.21 9.91 8.55
CA ARG A 8 26.17 8.86 8.60
C ARG A 8 24.81 9.37 8.19
N ILE A 9 24.42 10.57 8.64
CA ILE A 9 23.16 11.22 8.26
C ILE A 9 23.15 11.49 6.77
N GLU A 10 24.20 12.11 6.24
CA GLU A 10 24.32 12.43 4.82
C GLU A 10 24.26 11.18 3.95
N SER A 11 25.00 10.14 4.31
CA SER A 11 24.99 8.85 3.61
C SER A 11 23.60 8.21 3.59
N HIS A 12 22.88 8.22 4.73
CA HIS A 12 21.53 7.68 4.81
C HIS A 12 20.53 8.45 3.95
N LEU A 13 20.59 9.80 3.97
CA LEU A 13 19.71 10.63 3.15
C LEU A 13 19.97 10.46 1.66
N GLN A 14 21.26 10.34 1.26
CA GLN A 14 21.63 10.08 -0.13
C GLN A 14 21.12 8.73 -0.61
N GLU A 15 21.29 7.68 0.21
CA GLU A 15 20.81 6.34 -0.12
C GLU A 15 19.26 6.31 -0.21
N ALA A 16 18.56 6.95 0.71
CA ALA A 16 17.10 7.09 0.67
C ALA A 16 16.64 7.80 -0.62
N GLY A 17 17.29 8.89 -0.98
CA GLY A 17 17.03 9.61 -2.23
C GLY A 17 17.24 8.74 -3.47
N GLN A 18 18.30 7.92 -3.50
CA GLN A 18 18.58 7.01 -4.60
C GLN A 18 17.53 5.92 -4.73
N VAL A 19 17.05 5.35 -3.62
CA VAL A 19 15.97 4.34 -3.64
C VAL A 19 14.67 4.94 -4.15
N ILE A 20 14.30 6.15 -3.72
CA ILE A 20 13.12 6.84 -4.25
C ILE A 20 13.29 7.12 -5.76
N LEU A 21 14.44 7.61 -6.20
CA LEU A 21 14.70 7.87 -7.62
C LEU A 21 14.66 6.60 -8.47
N SER A 22 15.02 5.45 -7.92
CA SER A 22 14.93 4.17 -8.64
C SER A 22 13.49 3.81 -9.03
N THR A 23 12.48 4.34 -8.31
CA THR A 23 11.07 4.11 -8.64
C THR A 23 10.63 4.74 -9.95
N VAL A 24 11.43 5.65 -10.54
CA VAL A 24 11.20 6.17 -11.89
C VAL A 24 11.11 5.03 -12.92
N GLY A 25 11.88 3.94 -12.71
CA GLY A 25 11.79 2.74 -13.54
C GLY A 25 10.44 2.01 -13.47
N LEU A 26 9.61 2.31 -12.47
CA LEU A 26 8.27 1.75 -12.27
C LEU A 26 7.15 2.66 -12.82
N SER A 27 7.46 3.80 -13.45
CA SER A 27 6.47 4.82 -13.83
C SER A 27 5.33 4.26 -14.68
N ALA A 28 5.61 3.38 -15.63
CA ALA A 28 4.57 2.76 -16.45
C ALA A 28 3.64 1.87 -15.61
N GLN A 29 4.19 1.03 -14.75
CA GLN A 29 3.42 0.16 -13.87
C GLN A 29 2.60 0.97 -12.85
N ILE A 30 3.14 2.05 -12.30
CA ILE A 30 2.41 2.97 -11.40
C ILE A 30 1.22 3.60 -12.13
N ALA A 31 1.38 3.99 -13.40
CA ALA A 31 0.30 4.54 -14.21
C ALA A 31 -0.80 3.49 -14.50
N GLU A 32 -0.44 2.24 -14.76
CA GLU A 32 -1.39 1.14 -14.92
C GLU A 32 -2.17 0.87 -13.64
N VAL A 33 -1.49 0.83 -12.48
CA VAL A 33 -2.13 0.72 -11.17
C VAL A 33 -3.10 1.89 -10.93
N ALA A 34 -2.66 3.13 -11.16
CA ALA A 34 -3.52 4.30 -11.00
C ALA A 34 -4.79 4.20 -11.87
N GLN A 35 -4.66 3.72 -13.12
CA GLN A 35 -5.81 3.52 -14.00
C GLN A 35 -6.77 2.45 -13.47
N ALA A 36 -6.27 1.36 -12.91
CA ALA A 36 -7.09 0.32 -12.28
C ALA A 36 -7.86 0.87 -11.07
N LEU A 37 -7.18 1.63 -10.19
CA LEU A 37 -7.79 2.31 -9.04
C LEU A 37 -8.91 3.28 -9.47
N ILE A 38 -8.63 4.13 -10.46
CA ILE A 38 -9.60 5.09 -11.00
C ILE A 38 -10.81 4.36 -11.62
N THR A 39 -10.58 3.27 -12.33
CA THR A 39 -11.66 2.47 -12.94
C THR A 39 -12.56 1.86 -11.88
N SER A 40 -11.99 1.26 -10.83
CA SER A 40 -12.74 0.73 -9.68
C SER A 40 -13.57 1.82 -9.01
N LEU A 41 -12.96 2.95 -8.67
CA LEU A 41 -13.64 4.06 -8.01
C LEU A 41 -14.78 4.66 -8.85
N LYS A 42 -14.62 4.76 -10.18
CA LYS A 42 -15.69 5.19 -11.11
C LYS A 42 -16.86 4.22 -11.13
N ALA A 43 -16.60 2.95 -10.90
CA ALA A 43 -17.64 1.93 -10.78
C ALA A 43 -18.29 1.87 -9.37
N GLY A 44 -17.87 2.74 -8.44
CA GLY A 44 -18.37 2.79 -7.07
C GLY A 44 -17.62 1.87 -6.11
N GLY A 45 -16.44 1.37 -6.50
CA GLY A 45 -15.59 0.51 -5.69
C GLY A 45 -14.89 1.26 -4.56
N THR A 46 -14.24 0.50 -3.70
CA THR A 46 -13.48 0.96 -2.53
C THR A 46 -12.02 0.51 -2.63
N ILE A 47 -11.08 1.35 -2.22
CA ILE A 47 -9.68 0.99 -2.08
C ILE A 47 -9.41 0.56 -0.64
N PHE A 48 -8.98 -0.69 -0.47
CA PHE A 48 -8.54 -1.24 0.81
C PHE A 48 -7.02 -1.20 0.89
N TRP A 49 -6.51 -0.94 2.10
CA TRP A 49 -5.07 -0.87 2.37
C TRP A 49 -4.72 -1.79 3.52
N CYS A 50 -3.65 -2.57 3.39
CA CYS A 50 -3.12 -3.37 4.49
C CYS A 50 -1.60 -3.40 4.49
N GLY A 51 -1.04 -3.65 5.67
CA GLY A 51 0.39 -3.76 5.93
C GLY A 51 0.66 -3.87 7.41
N ASN A 52 1.88 -4.20 7.80
CA ASN A 52 2.30 -4.33 9.20
C ASN A 52 3.31 -3.25 9.58
N GLY A 53 3.39 -2.90 10.85
CA GLY A 53 4.37 -1.95 11.37
C GLY A 53 4.31 -0.58 10.68
N GLY A 54 5.43 -0.14 10.08
CA GLY A 54 5.49 1.10 9.29
C GLY A 54 4.54 1.07 8.09
N SER A 55 4.41 -0.07 7.42
CA SER A 55 3.46 -0.26 6.33
C SER A 55 1.98 -0.19 6.79
N ALA A 56 1.68 -0.47 8.06
CA ALA A 56 0.35 -0.20 8.62
C ALA A 56 0.11 1.30 8.79
N ALA A 57 1.13 2.05 9.22
CA ALA A 57 1.07 3.50 9.31
C ALA A 57 0.89 4.13 7.91
N ASP A 58 1.63 3.66 6.90
CA ASP A 58 1.46 4.08 5.50
C ASP A 58 0.04 3.78 4.98
N SER A 59 -0.51 2.61 5.29
CA SER A 59 -1.89 2.24 4.91
C SER A 59 -2.91 3.23 5.45
N GLN A 60 -2.78 3.65 6.72
CA GLN A 60 -3.65 4.64 7.34
C GLN A 60 -3.45 6.03 6.74
N HIS A 61 -2.20 6.44 6.56
CA HIS A 61 -1.82 7.71 5.97
C HIS A 61 -2.42 7.89 4.57
N LEU A 62 -2.17 6.92 3.67
CA LEU A 62 -2.63 6.97 2.28
C LEU A 62 -4.15 6.84 2.15
N SER A 63 -4.80 6.04 3.00
CA SER A 63 -6.26 6.01 3.07
C SER A 63 -6.83 7.36 3.49
N ALA A 64 -6.20 8.06 4.43
CA ALA A 64 -6.61 9.39 4.89
C ALA A 64 -6.48 10.45 3.78
N GLU A 65 -5.48 10.35 2.90
CA GLU A 65 -5.35 11.24 1.74
C GLU A 65 -6.55 11.13 0.79
N LEU A 66 -7.12 9.95 0.63
CA LEU A 66 -8.29 9.74 -0.22
C LEU A 66 -9.61 10.13 0.46
N ILE A 67 -9.79 9.81 1.74
CA ILE A 67 -11.00 10.18 2.51
C ILE A 67 -11.05 11.68 2.79
N GLY A 68 -9.95 12.28 3.20
CA GLY A 68 -9.84 13.71 3.46
C GLY A 68 -9.66 14.49 2.16
N ARG A 69 -8.46 14.89 1.90
CA ARG A 69 -7.98 15.48 0.63
C ARG A 69 -6.46 15.36 0.55
N TYR A 70 -5.91 15.26 -0.64
CA TYR A 70 -4.46 15.30 -0.83
C TYR A 70 -3.99 16.73 -1.17
N LYS A 71 -4.22 17.20 -2.38
CA LYS A 71 -3.80 18.55 -2.82
C LYS A 71 -4.99 19.49 -3.07
N HIS A 72 -6.13 18.95 -3.49
CA HIS A 72 -7.27 19.73 -3.91
C HIS A 72 -8.50 19.46 -3.03
N GLU A 73 -9.35 20.48 -2.86
CA GLU A 73 -10.64 20.32 -2.21
C GLU A 73 -11.58 19.55 -3.15
N ARG A 74 -12.19 18.48 -2.64
CA ARG A 74 -13.07 17.56 -3.37
C ARG A 74 -13.94 16.73 -2.43
N LYS A 75 -14.85 15.96 -2.99
CA LYS A 75 -15.60 14.96 -2.23
C LYS A 75 -14.68 13.84 -1.74
N ALA A 76 -15.04 13.21 -0.61
CA ALA A 76 -14.35 12.04 -0.10
C ALA A 76 -14.36 10.91 -1.14
N ILE A 77 -13.23 10.23 -1.29
CA ILE A 77 -13.04 9.06 -2.15
C ILE A 77 -13.03 7.82 -1.25
N SER A 78 -13.76 6.77 -1.65
CA SER A 78 -13.94 5.56 -0.85
C SER A 78 -12.60 4.83 -0.62
N SER A 79 -12.16 4.78 0.63
CA SER A 79 -10.87 4.20 1.03
C SER A 79 -10.92 3.71 2.47
N ILE A 80 -10.36 2.52 2.74
CA ILE A 80 -10.36 1.89 4.06
C ILE A 80 -8.99 1.30 4.35
N ALA A 81 -8.36 1.73 5.46
CA ALA A 81 -7.20 1.05 6.01
C ALA A 81 -7.64 -0.06 6.98
N LEU A 82 -7.32 -1.32 6.65
CA LEU A 82 -7.67 -2.50 7.47
C LEU A 82 -6.85 -2.61 8.77
N THR A 83 -6.11 -1.57 9.10
CA THR A 83 -5.15 -1.50 10.22
C THR A 83 -5.65 -0.64 11.38
N THR A 84 -6.90 -0.16 11.35
CA THR A 84 -7.40 0.86 12.28
C THR A 84 -8.31 0.35 13.38
N ASP A 85 -9.15 -0.66 13.12
CA ASP A 85 -10.08 -1.19 14.10
C ASP A 85 -9.38 -2.19 15.02
N THR A 86 -8.96 -1.69 16.19
CA THR A 86 -8.21 -2.50 17.17
C THR A 86 -9.04 -3.65 17.75
N SER A 87 -10.36 -3.48 17.87
CA SER A 87 -11.25 -4.54 18.34
C SER A 87 -11.32 -5.68 17.33
N VAL A 88 -11.48 -5.36 16.05
CA VAL A 88 -11.50 -6.36 14.96
C VAL A 88 -10.14 -7.08 14.88
N ILE A 89 -9.03 -6.34 14.87
CA ILE A 89 -7.68 -6.91 14.78
C ILE A 89 -7.40 -7.84 15.96
N THR A 90 -7.71 -7.41 17.18
CA THR A 90 -7.42 -8.22 18.37
C THR A 90 -8.34 -9.44 18.49
N ALA A 91 -9.62 -9.32 18.14
CA ALA A 91 -10.54 -10.45 18.11
C ALA A 91 -10.12 -11.50 17.09
N ILE A 92 -9.85 -11.10 15.83
CA ILE A 92 -9.38 -12.02 14.80
C ILE A 92 -8.06 -12.67 15.20
N SER A 93 -7.11 -11.89 15.74
CA SER A 93 -5.81 -12.43 16.18
C SER A 93 -5.96 -13.48 17.27
N ASN A 94 -6.88 -13.25 18.24
CA ASN A 94 -7.11 -14.17 19.35
C ASN A 94 -7.81 -15.46 18.91
N ASP A 95 -8.80 -15.36 18.02
CA ASP A 95 -9.70 -16.45 17.67
C ASP A 95 -9.21 -17.29 16.48
N PHE A 96 -8.50 -16.66 15.53
CA PHE A 96 -8.12 -17.27 14.25
C PHE A 96 -6.62 -17.22 13.97
N GLY A 97 -5.87 -16.32 14.62
CA GLY A 97 -4.47 -16.05 14.37
C GLY A 97 -4.24 -14.74 13.63
N PHE A 98 -3.06 -14.12 13.86
CA PHE A 98 -2.71 -12.83 13.28
C PHE A 98 -2.62 -12.88 11.74
N GLU A 99 -2.33 -14.02 11.17
CA GLU A 99 -2.27 -14.22 9.73
C GLU A 99 -3.60 -13.99 9.00
N PHE A 100 -4.73 -13.92 9.71
CA PHE A 100 -6.06 -13.71 9.14
C PHE A 100 -6.63 -12.30 9.38
N VAL A 101 -5.88 -11.41 10.04
CA VAL A 101 -6.39 -10.08 10.46
C VAL A 101 -6.88 -9.22 9.29
N PHE A 102 -6.29 -9.33 8.11
CA PHE A 102 -6.68 -8.56 6.93
C PHE A 102 -7.64 -9.35 6.03
N SER A 103 -7.38 -10.64 5.81
CA SER A 103 -8.21 -11.47 4.94
C SER A 103 -9.65 -11.59 5.44
N ARG A 104 -9.87 -11.72 6.76
CA ARG A 104 -11.23 -11.77 7.32
C ARG A 104 -11.97 -10.44 7.23
N GLN A 105 -11.26 -9.32 7.32
CA GLN A 105 -11.89 -8.01 7.10
C GLN A 105 -12.31 -7.85 5.63
N LEU A 106 -11.47 -8.26 4.67
CA LEU A 106 -11.83 -8.27 3.25
C LEU A 106 -13.06 -9.15 2.98
N GLU A 107 -13.10 -10.37 3.55
CA GLU A 107 -14.25 -11.26 3.41
C GLU A 107 -15.57 -10.60 3.85
N GLY A 108 -15.54 -9.80 4.91
CA GLY A 108 -16.71 -9.10 5.43
C GLY A 108 -17.08 -7.80 4.71
N LEU A 109 -16.11 -7.09 4.16
CA LEU A 109 -16.26 -5.72 3.68
C LEU A 109 -16.19 -5.59 2.16
N ALA A 110 -15.29 -6.32 1.51
CA ALA A 110 -14.98 -6.13 0.10
C ALA A 110 -16.04 -6.72 -0.83
N ARG A 111 -16.10 -6.16 -2.03
CA ARG A 111 -17.01 -6.60 -3.11
C ARG A 111 -16.21 -6.76 -4.40
N PRO A 112 -16.66 -7.61 -5.35
CA PRO A 112 -16.05 -7.69 -6.67
C PRO A 112 -15.92 -6.32 -7.32
N GLY A 113 -14.75 -6.01 -7.86
CA GLY A 113 -14.42 -4.71 -8.47
C GLY A 113 -13.76 -3.70 -7.52
N ASP A 114 -13.68 -3.98 -6.21
CA ASP A 114 -12.83 -3.23 -5.29
C ASP A 114 -11.34 -3.48 -5.56
N VAL A 115 -10.48 -2.73 -4.91
CA VAL A 115 -9.01 -2.90 -5.01
C VAL A 115 -8.40 -3.01 -3.64
N LEU A 116 -7.48 -3.97 -3.47
CA LEU A 116 -6.59 -4.09 -2.31
C LEU A 116 -5.20 -3.58 -2.67
N ILE A 117 -4.66 -2.64 -1.90
CA ILE A 117 -3.24 -2.28 -1.92
C ILE A 117 -2.58 -2.89 -0.69
N ALA A 118 -1.71 -3.86 -0.92
CA ALA A 118 -1.01 -4.65 0.07
C ALA A 118 0.46 -4.20 0.18
N LEU A 119 0.85 -3.63 1.32
CA LEU A 119 2.21 -3.14 1.56
C LEU A 119 3.02 -4.16 2.37
N THR A 120 4.07 -4.69 1.76
CA THR A 120 4.99 -5.63 2.42
C THR A 120 6.42 -5.46 1.91
N THR A 121 7.35 -5.16 2.80
CA THR A 121 8.75 -4.94 2.40
C THR A 121 9.50 -6.23 2.03
N SER A 122 9.08 -7.38 2.57
CA SER A 122 9.70 -8.69 2.31
C SER A 122 8.94 -9.55 1.31
N GLY A 123 7.63 -9.35 1.19
CA GLY A 123 6.73 -10.26 0.47
C GLY A 123 6.36 -11.55 1.24
N ASP A 124 6.90 -11.75 2.46
CA ASP A 124 6.74 -13.00 3.23
C ASP A 124 5.73 -12.87 4.38
N SER A 125 5.09 -11.70 4.53
CA SER A 125 4.13 -11.47 5.61
C SER A 125 2.84 -12.25 5.39
N LYS A 126 2.63 -13.34 6.16
CA LYS A 126 1.47 -14.21 6.01
C LYS A 126 0.14 -13.44 6.06
N SER A 127 0.00 -12.47 6.97
CA SER A 127 -1.24 -11.68 7.08
C SER A 127 -1.53 -10.86 5.83
N VAL A 128 -0.49 -10.35 5.18
CA VAL A 128 -0.61 -9.56 3.93
C VAL A 128 -0.88 -10.50 2.75
N MET A 129 -0.14 -11.60 2.63
CA MET A 129 -0.31 -12.53 1.52
C MET A 129 -1.66 -13.25 1.58
N ASN A 130 -2.14 -13.67 2.76
CA ASN A 130 -3.50 -14.21 2.92
C ASN A 130 -4.58 -13.19 2.51
N ALA A 131 -4.31 -11.88 2.66
CA ALA A 131 -5.24 -10.86 2.17
C ALA A 131 -5.21 -10.75 0.64
N VAL A 132 -4.04 -10.92 0.00
CA VAL A 132 -3.90 -10.97 -1.46
C VAL A 132 -4.66 -12.17 -2.03
N ASP A 133 -4.46 -13.36 -1.45
CA ASP A 133 -5.17 -14.58 -1.85
C ASP A 133 -6.69 -14.40 -1.71
N LYS A 134 -7.13 -13.83 -0.59
CA LYS A 134 -8.55 -13.55 -0.34
C LYS A 134 -9.11 -12.52 -1.33
N ALA A 135 -8.36 -11.50 -1.70
CA ALA A 135 -8.75 -10.52 -2.69
C ALA A 135 -9.06 -11.20 -4.04
N GLN A 136 -8.18 -12.10 -4.50
CA GLN A 136 -8.38 -12.88 -5.72
C GLN A 136 -9.65 -13.74 -5.67
N GLU A 137 -9.86 -14.45 -4.54
CA GLU A 137 -11.09 -15.27 -4.34
C GLU A 137 -12.37 -14.43 -4.44
N LEU A 138 -12.32 -13.16 -4.01
CA LEU A 138 -13.46 -12.25 -3.97
C LEU A 138 -13.66 -11.44 -5.26
N GLY A 139 -12.78 -11.57 -6.26
CA GLY A 139 -12.80 -10.73 -7.47
C GLY A 139 -12.41 -9.27 -7.19
N VAL A 140 -11.57 -9.07 -6.18
CA VAL A 140 -10.95 -7.80 -5.79
C VAL A 140 -9.58 -7.71 -6.45
N THR A 141 -9.31 -6.65 -7.18
CA THR A 141 -7.99 -6.44 -7.80
C THR A 141 -6.93 -6.23 -6.72
N SER A 142 -5.82 -6.95 -6.82
CA SER A 142 -4.73 -6.90 -5.84
C SER A 142 -3.49 -6.19 -6.38
N VAL A 143 -3.00 -5.22 -5.61
CA VAL A 143 -1.76 -4.47 -5.88
C VAL A 143 -0.79 -4.72 -4.73
N ILE A 144 0.37 -5.29 -5.02
CA ILE A 144 1.42 -5.52 -4.03
C ILE A 144 2.51 -4.47 -4.19
N LEU A 145 2.69 -3.61 -3.18
CA LEU A 145 3.87 -2.77 -3.03
C LEU A 145 4.91 -3.53 -2.20
N THR A 146 6.03 -3.89 -2.83
CA THR A 146 7.06 -4.74 -2.22
C THR A 146 8.47 -4.33 -2.62
N SER A 147 9.44 -5.21 -2.49
CA SER A 147 10.81 -4.98 -2.91
C SER A 147 11.34 -6.12 -3.78
N THR A 148 12.55 -5.97 -4.29
CA THR A 148 13.26 -7.02 -5.05
C THR A 148 13.54 -8.28 -4.24
N ARG A 149 13.35 -8.28 -2.91
CA ARG A 149 13.40 -9.47 -2.05
C ARG A 149 12.25 -10.45 -2.34
N TYR A 150 11.12 -9.94 -2.81
CA TYR A 150 9.98 -10.77 -3.15
C TYR A 150 10.17 -11.43 -4.52
N SER A 151 10.25 -12.76 -4.54
CA SER A 151 10.41 -13.55 -5.77
C SER A 151 9.09 -13.91 -6.45
N GLY A 152 7.95 -13.82 -5.72
CA GLY A 152 6.62 -14.15 -6.24
C GLY A 152 6.06 -13.11 -7.21
N ASN A 153 4.90 -13.43 -7.76
CA ASN A 153 4.11 -12.57 -8.65
C ASN A 153 2.61 -12.87 -8.47
N ASP A 154 2.16 -12.97 -7.20
CA ASP A 154 0.84 -13.50 -6.87
C ASP A 154 -0.28 -12.43 -6.94
N GLY A 155 0.06 -11.14 -7.11
CA GLY A 155 -0.92 -10.06 -7.29
C GLY A 155 -1.21 -9.77 -8.77
N ASP A 156 -2.33 -9.08 -9.04
CA ASP A 156 -2.62 -8.56 -10.38
C ASP A 156 -1.58 -7.51 -10.82
N PHE A 157 -1.07 -6.75 -9.84
CA PHE A 157 0.04 -5.80 -10.01
C PHE A 157 1.06 -5.99 -8.90
N VAL A 158 2.35 -6.05 -9.26
CA VAL A 158 3.45 -6.18 -8.30
C VAL A 158 4.51 -5.11 -8.58
N LEU A 159 4.61 -4.13 -7.71
CA LEU A 159 5.59 -3.04 -7.79
C LEU A 159 6.77 -3.34 -6.85
N LYS A 160 7.95 -3.62 -7.42
CA LYS A 160 9.15 -4.04 -6.68
C LYS A 160 10.16 -2.90 -6.56
N VAL A 161 10.30 -2.32 -5.37
CA VAL A 161 11.32 -1.31 -5.07
C VAL A 161 12.71 -1.95 -5.03
N ALA A 162 13.69 -1.30 -5.64
CA ALA A 162 15.07 -1.78 -5.72
C ALA A 162 15.85 -1.48 -4.43
N SER A 163 15.47 -2.12 -3.32
CA SER A 163 16.17 -2.06 -2.03
C SER A 163 15.90 -3.32 -1.21
N GLU A 164 16.83 -3.63 -0.28
CA GLU A 164 16.68 -4.67 0.73
C GLU A 164 16.47 -4.10 2.14
N LYS A 165 16.62 -2.78 2.32
CA LYS A 165 16.48 -2.09 3.60
C LYS A 165 15.03 -1.68 3.82
N THR A 166 14.42 -2.21 4.88
CA THR A 166 12.98 -2.02 5.17
C THR A 166 12.58 -0.56 5.23
N GLU A 167 13.34 0.29 5.93
CA GLU A 167 13.06 1.71 6.07
C GLU A 167 13.13 2.46 4.73
N LEU A 168 14.06 2.10 3.85
CA LEU A 168 14.19 2.73 2.53
C LEU A 168 13.10 2.27 1.57
N ILE A 169 12.68 1.00 1.67
CA ILE A 169 11.54 0.47 0.92
C ILE A 169 10.25 1.22 1.33
N GLN A 170 10.04 1.45 2.62
CA GLN A 170 8.88 2.20 3.12
C GLN A 170 8.87 3.65 2.62
N HIS A 171 10.02 4.34 2.56
CA HIS A 171 10.08 5.69 1.95
C HIS A 171 9.62 5.67 0.49
N ALA A 172 10.01 4.67 -0.28
CA ALA A 172 9.58 4.51 -1.67
C ALA A 172 8.09 4.13 -1.78
N HIS A 173 7.58 3.26 -0.89
CA HIS A 173 6.16 2.91 -0.84
C HIS A 173 5.29 4.14 -0.56
N THR A 174 5.68 4.98 0.39
CA THR A 174 4.99 6.25 0.68
C THR A 174 5.01 7.18 -0.53
N ALA A 175 6.16 7.31 -1.21
CA ALA A 175 6.27 8.13 -2.42
C ALA A 175 5.36 7.62 -3.56
N ILE A 176 5.33 6.31 -3.82
CA ILE A 176 4.43 5.69 -4.79
C ILE A 176 2.97 5.91 -4.39
N GLY A 177 2.63 5.70 -3.12
CA GLY A 177 1.28 5.92 -2.59
C GLY A 177 0.80 7.35 -2.80
N HIS A 178 1.63 8.35 -2.54
CA HIS A 178 1.32 9.75 -2.82
C HIS A 178 1.08 10.02 -4.30
N ILE A 179 1.90 9.43 -5.19
CA ILE A 179 1.70 9.54 -6.64
C ILE A 179 0.35 8.94 -7.06
N LEU A 180 -0.01 7.77 -6.52
CA LEU A 180 -1.32 7.16 -6.78
C LEU A 180 -2.46 8.05 -6.28
N CYS A 181 -2.37 8.62 -5.08
CA CYS A 181 -3.36 9.56 -4.54
C CYS A 181 -3.50 10.81 -5.43
N GLU A 182 -2.38 11.37 -5.92
CA GLU A 182 -2.36 12.52 -6.82
C GLU A 182 -3.05 12.21 -8.15
N LEU A 183 -2.73 11.06 -8.77
CA LEU A 183 -3.33 10.65 -10.04
C LEU A 183 -4.83 10.37 -9.91
N ILE A 184 -5.27 9.77 -8.80
CA ILE A 184 -6.67 9.56 -8.48
C ILE A 184 -7.38 10.91 -8.30
N GLU A 185 -6.83 11.81 -7.50
CA GLU A 185 -7.41 13.13 -7.22
C GLU A 185 -7.49 14.00 -8.47
N SER A 186 -6.52 13.91 -9.38
CA SER A 186 -6.49 14.65 -10.65
C SER A 186 -7.41 14.04 -11.72
N SER A 187 -8.02 12.89 -11.45
CA SER A 187 -8.96 12.26 -12.37
C SER A 187 -10.35 12.91 -12.27
N SER A 188 -11.24 12.58 -13.23
CA SER A 188 -12.63 13.06 -13.24
C SER A 188 -13.51 12.52 -12.10
N LEU A 189 -12.91 12.00 -11.03
CA LEU A 189 -13.57 11.59 -9.78
C LEU A 189 -13.65 12.74 -8.76
N ALA A 190 -12.85 13.78 -8.93
CA ALA A 190 -12.75 14.92 -8.02
C ALA A 190 -13.78 16.01 -8.34
#